data_e133d001a62fcb1ea225cb0ce9c3ba13
#
_entry.id   e133d001a62fcb1ea225cb0ce9c3ba13
#
_cell.length_a   1.000
_cell.length_b   1.000
_cell.length_c   1.000
_cell.angle_alpha   90.00
_cell.angle_beta   90.00
_cell.angle_gamma   90.00
#
_symmetry.space_group_name_H-M   'P 1'
#
loop_
_entity.id
_entity.type
_entity.pdbx_description
1 polymer ?
#
loop_
_entity_poly.entity_id
_entity_poly.type
_entity_poly.pdbx_seq_one_letter_code
_entity_poly.pdbx_strand_id
1 'polypeptide(L)' 'MLENKRAETLRLLRESGENVSGQDLCEHFGISRTAVWKIMNQLKEEGYEIEAVQNKGYRLLNEPEDRK' A
#
# COMPACT_ATOMS: atom_id res chain seq x y z
N MET A 1 6.56 -14.99 5.51
CA MET A 1 5.61 -14.96 5.74
C MET A 1 4.65 -13.88 5.89
N LEU A 2 4.28 -13.46 7.02
CA LEU A 2 3.23 -12.51 7.15
C LEU A 2 3.58 -11.13 6.69
N GLU A 3 4.84 -10.78 6.79
CA GLU A 3 5.23 -9.46 6.39
C GLU A 3 5.22 -9.26 4.91
N ASN A 4 5.05 -10.31 4.18
CA ASN A 4 5.04 -10.18 2.74
C ASN A 4 3.92 -9.32 2.21
N LYS A 5 2.86 -9.16 3.00
CA LYS A 5 1.77 -8.33 2.53
C LYS A 5 2.19 -6.89 2.31
N ARG A 6 3.06 -6.39 3.19
CA ARG A 6 3.53 -5.03 3.01
C ARG A 6 4.39 -4.91 1.76
N ALA A 7 5.29 -5.85 1.57
CA ALA A 7 6.15 -5.82 0.41
C ALA A 7 5.33 -5.95 -0.86
N GLU A 8 4.35 -6.84 -0.83
CA GLU A 8 3.51 -7.04 -1.99
C GLU A 8 2.69 -5.77 -2.29
N THR A 9 2.20 -5.12 -1.26
CA THR A 9 1.44 -3.90 -1.45
C THR A 9 2.30 -2.83 -2.11
N LEU A 10 3.53 -2.67 -1.63
CA LEU A 10 4.43 -1.70 -2.23
C LEU A 10 4.70 -2.02 -3.68
N ARG A 11 4.88 -3.29 -3.97
CA ARG A 11 5.15 -3.69 -5.33
C ARG A 11 3.98 -3.36 -6.24
N LEU A 12 2.76 -3.63 -5.76
CA LEU A 12 1.58 -3.33 -6.55
C LEU A 12 1.46 -1.83 -6.79
N LEU A 13 1.74 -1.05 -5.76
CA LEU A 13 1.67 0.39 -5.90
C LEU A 13 2.69 0.91 -6.90
N ARG A 14 3.88 0.34 -6.87
CA ARG A 14 4.91 0.75 -7.81
C ARG A 14 4.55 0.37 -9.23
N GLU A 15 4.10 -0.85 -9.39
CA GLU A 15 3.86 -1.36 -10.73
C GLU A 15 2.68 -0.69 -11.40
N SER A 16 1.68 -0.31 -10.61
CA SER A 16 0.51 0.27 -11.22
C SER A 16 0.82 1.66 -11.78
N GLY A 17 1.73 2.35 -11.16
CA GLY A 17 2.03 3.70 -11.60
C GLY A 17 0.91 4.67 -11.37
N GLU A 18 -0.18 4.22 -10.80
CA GLU A 18 -1.30 5.09 -10.51
C GLU A 18 -1.98 4.58 -9.27
N ASN A 19 -3.21 4.96 -9.07
CA ASN A 19 -3.94 4.58 -7.88
C ASN A 19 -4.28 3.10 -7.91
N VAL A 20 -4.18 2.45 -6.75
CA VAL A 20 -4.58 1.07 -6.61
C VAL A 20 -5.80 1.06 -5.71
N SER A 21 -6.87 0.49 -6.19
CA SER A 21 -8.11 0.46 -5.44
C SER A 21 -7.98 -0.35 -4.17
N GLY A 22 -8.53 0.17 -3.09
CA GLY A 22 -8.55 -0.57 -1.84
C GLY A 22 -9.29 -1.87 -1.99
N GLN A 23 -10.33 -1.88 -2.81
CA GLN A 23 -11.07 -3.09 -3.04
C GLN A 23 -10.23 -4.14 -3.78
N ASP A 24 -9.43 -3.69 -4.74
CA ASP A 24 -8.54 -4.61 -5.43
C ASP A 24 -7.58 -5.24 -4.46
N LEU A 25 -7.06 -4.47 -3.52
CA LEU A 25 -6.14 -5.01 -2.53
C LEU A 25 -6.85 -5.99 -1.61
N CYS A 26 -8.08 -5.67 -1.23
CA CYS A 26 -8.85 -6.60 -0.40
C CYS A 26 -9.02 -7.93 -1.09
N GLU A 27 -9.33 -7.89 -2.36
CA GLU A 27 -9.55 -9.12 -3.10
C GLU A 27 -8.26 -9.85 -3.38
N HIS A 28 -7.23 -9.10 -3.67
CA HIS A 28 -5.95 -9.73 -3.98
C HIS A 28 -5.40 -10.49 -2.77
N PHE A 29 -5.52 -9.92 -1.60
CA PHE A 29 -5.01 -10.55 -0.39
C PHE A 29 -6.05 -11.37 0.36
N GLY A 30 -7.30 -11.20 0.03
CA GLY A 30 -8.36 -11.88 0.77
C GLY A 30 -8.52 -11.34 2.17
N ILE A 31 -8.38 -10.03 2.34
CA ILE A 31 -8.48 -9.40 3.65
C ILE A 31 -9.51 -8.28 3.60
N SER A 32 -9.84 -7.76 4.77
CA SER A 32 -10.84 -6.71 4.85
C SER A 32 -10.21 -5.36 4.52
N ARG A 33 -11.07 -4.37 4.31
CA ARG A 33 -10.60 -3.04 4.04
C ARG A 33 -9.85 -2.46 5.22
N THR A 34 -10.30 -2.78 6.42
CA THR A 34 -9.62 -2.32 7.60
C THR A 34 -8.19 -2.84 7.65
N ALA A 35 -8.01 -4.09 7.23
CA ALA A 35 -6.67 -4.66 7.21
C ALA A 35 -5.80 -3.95 6.19
N VAL A 36 -6.37 -3.61 5.04
CA VAL A 36 -5.63 -2.86 4.04
C VAL A 36 -5.21 -1.52 4.59
N TRP A 37 -6.13 -0.87 5.28
CA TRP A 37 -5.85 0.44 5.87
C TRP A 37 -4.70 0.35 6.87
N LYS A 38 -4.69 -0.72 7.65
CA LYS A 38 -3.62 -0.91 8.63
C LYS A 38 -2.27 -1.09 7.94
N ILE A 39 -2.27 -1.83 6.84
CA ILE A 39 -1.04 -2.02 6.11
C ILE A 39 -0.53 -0.67 5.59
N MET A 40 -1.44 0.14 5.07
CA MET A 40 -1.03 1.45 4.56
C MET A 40 -0.46 2.32 5.67
N ASN A 41 -1.06 2.27 6.85
CA ASN A 41 -0.56 3.06 7.95
C ASN A 41 0.82 2.59 8.40
N GLN A 42 1.04 1.30 8.38
CA GLN A 42 2.35 0.78 8.73
C GLN A 42 3.40 1.26 7.75
N LEU A 43 3.06 1.28 6.49
CA LEU A 43 3.99 1.75 5.48
C LEU A 43 4.30 3.22 5.68
N LYS A 44 3.29 4.00 6.02
CA LYS A 44 3.50 5.40 6.26
C LYS A 44 4.45 5.61 7.44
N GLU A 45 4.30 4.80 8.45
CA GLU A 45 5.17 4.91 9.61
C GLU A 45 6.61 4.56 9.28
N GLU A 46 6.79 3.75 8.27
CA GLU A 46 8.13 3.38 7.88
C GLU A 46 8.77 4.41 6.96
N GLY A 47 8.05 5.43 6.59
CA GLY A 47 8.63 6.49 5.80
C GLY A 47 8.09 6.60 4.39
N TYR A 48 7.20 5.71 4.01
CA TYR A 48 6.61 5.77 2.67
C TYR A 48 5.51 6.82 2.65
N GLU A 49 5.46 7.58 1.57
CA GLU A 49 4.41 8.56 1.41
C GLU A 49 3.31 7.96 0.57
N ILE A 50 2.20 7.68 1.19
CA ILE A 50 1.08 7.06 0.51
C ILE A 50 -0.14 7.96 0.68
N GLU A 51 -0.80 8.24 -0.42
CA GLU A 51 -1.96 9.10 -0.41
C GLU A 51 -3.20 8.25 -0.60
N ALA A 52 -4.22 8.50 0.20
CA ALA A 52 -5.51 7.86 0.04
C ALA A 52 -6.37 8.80 -0.78
N VAL A 53 -6.67 8.39 -2.00
CA VAL A 53 -7.45 9.23 -2.91
C VAL A 53 -8.87 8.73 -2.87
N GLN A 54 -9.78 9.63 -2.53
CA GLN A 54 -11.18 9.24 -2.41
C GLN A 54 -11.71 8.72 -3.73
N ASN A 55 -12.41 7.60 -3.65
CA ASN A 55 -13.02 6.95 -4.81
C ASN A 55 -12.01 6.42 -5.82
N LYS A 56 -10.73 6.47 -5.51
CA LYS A 56 -9.73 5.94 -6.43
C LYS A 56 -8.82 4.93 -5.79
N GLY A 57 -8.51 5.09 -4.51
CA GLY A 57 -7.70 4.10 -3.84
C GLY A 57 -6.46 4.72 -3.23
N TYR A 58 -5.37 4.00 -3.31
CA TYR A 58 -4.12 4.44 -2.69
C TYR A 58 -3.07 4.64 -3.75
N ARG A 59 -2.15 5.53 -3.46
CA ARG A 59 -1.12 5.87 -4.42
C ARG A 59 0.18 6.11 -3.67
N LEU A 60 1.25 5.53 -4.18
CA LEU A 60 2.56 5.73 -3.58
C LEU A 60 3.18 6.98 -4.18
N LEU A 61 3.44 7.95 -3.34
CA LEU A 61 4.01 9.20 -3.79
C LEU A 61 5.52 9.19 -3.71
N ASN A 62 6.05 8.62 -2.63
CA ASN A 62 7.48 8.66 -2.43
C ASN A 62 7.90 7.53 -1.52
N GLU A 63 9.17 7.16 -1.57
CA GLU A 63 9.69 6.12 -0.71
C GLU A 63 10.84 6.67 0.10
N PRO A 64 11.07 6.11 1.28
CA PRO A 64 12.17 6.58 2.08
C PRO A 64 13.48 6.20 1.41
N GLU A 65 14.49 7.04 1.62
CA GLU A 65 15.74 6.79 1.02
C GLU A 65 16.36 5.60 1.65
N ASP A 66 16.95 4.76 0.85
CA ASP A 66 17.54 3.57 1.40
C ASP A 66 18.90 3.91 1.94
N ARG A 67 19.13 3.73 3.21
CA ARG A 67 20.37 4.07 3.72
C ARG A 67 21.00 2.92 4.19
N LYS A 68 22.02 2.71 4.17
CA LYS A 68 22.59 1.57 4.55
C LYS A 68 23.56 1.63 5.27
#